data_9a401f695e17f48af4d5cabdaec30665
#
_entry.id   9a401f695e17f48af4d5cabdaec30665
#
_cell.length_a   1.000
_cell.length_b   1.000
_cell.length_c   1.000
_cell.angle_alpha   90.00
_cell.angle_beta   90.00
_cell.angle_gamma   90.00
#
_symmetry.space_group_name_H-M   'P 1'
#
loop_
_entity.id
_entity.type
_entity.pdbx_description
1 polymer ?
#
loop_
_entity_poly.entity_id
_entity_poly.type
_entity_poly.pdbx_seq_one_letter_code
_entity_poly.pdbx_strand_id
1 'polypeptide(L)'
;MKTSINIVLVDFGGVLAEEGFREGLREIAKQNGLDPDRFYADADRIIAETGYLTGQASEGDFWSAVRDQTGIRGADSDLRREILRRFVLHPFMLAWVDHVRDSGRFVAILSDQTNWLDEIDEKTDLYSHFDAVFNSFHVHKSKRDASLFRDVCSSLGEAPACVLFIDDNRQHIDRASGAGLKTFLYTNQEDFERKIARSVVP
;
A
#
# COMPACT_ATOMS: atom_id res chain seq x y z
N MET A 1 -21.77 -3.49 -23.58
CA MET A 1 -21.88 -2.30 -22.71
C MET A 1 -20.52 -2.07 -22.09
N LYS A 2 -19.98 -0.84 -22.07
CA LYS A 2 -18.77 -0.55 -21.29
C LYS A 2 -19.13 -0.65 -19.80
N THR A 3 -18.48 -1.54 -19.07
CA THR A 3 -18.69 -1.68 -17.63
C THR A 3 -18.24 -0.40 -16.94
N SER A 4 -19.13 0.27 -16.22
CA SER A 4 -18.82 1.49 -15.45
C SER A 4 -17.93 1.12 -14.26
N ILE A 5 -16.99 1.98 -13.92
CA ILE A 5 -16.23 1.87 -12.66
C ILE A 5 -17.08 2.50 -11.56
N ASN A 6 -17.40 1.71 -10.55
CA ASN A 6 -18.18 2.13 -9.38
C ASN A 6 -17.29 2.31 -8.15
N ILE A 7 -16.21 1.51 -8.07
CA ILE A 7 -15.26 1.50 -6.94
C ILE A 7 -13.85 1.73 -7.44
N VAL A 8 -13.08 2.54 -6.72
CA VAL A 8 -11.66 2.74 -6.94
C VAL A 8 -10.89 2.29 -5.68
N LEU A 9 -9.97 1.35 -5.85
CA LEU A 9 -9.04 0.90 -4.82
C LEU A 9 -7.67 1.47 -5.15
N VAL A 10 -7.02 2.10 -4.18
CA VAL A 10 -5.74 2.79 -4.38
C VAL A 10 -4.72 2.24 -3.38
N ASP A 11 -3.53 1.89 -3.84
CA ASP A 11 -2.41 1.56 -2.95
C ASP A 11 -1.89 2.79 -2.24
N PHE A 12 -1.23 2.58 -1.10
CA PHE A 12 -0.65 3.66 -0.31
C PHE A 12 0.79 4.00 -0.75
N GLY A 13 1.76 3.15 -0.45
CA GLY A 13 3.17 3.39 -0.77
C GLY A 13 3.43 3.36 -2.28
N GLY A 14 4.16 4.35 -2.81
CA GLY A 14 4.42 4.47 -4.24
C GLY A 14 3.27 5.05 -5.06
N VAL A 15 2.07 5.24 -4.47
CA VAL A 15 0.89 5.81 -5.15
C VAL A 15 0.34 7.03 -4.39
N LEU A 16 -0.20 6.85 -3.19
CA LEU A 16 -0.71 7.95 -2.35
C LEU A 16 0.40 8.67 -1.59
N ALA A 17 1.51 7.98 -1.36
CA ALA A 17 2.71 8.51 -0.72
C ALA A 17 3.96 7.99 -1.40
N GLU A 18 5.11 8.63 -1.12
CA GLU A 18 6.41 8.08 -1.47
C GLU A 18 6.57 6.65 -0.89
N GLU A 19 7.44 5.83 -1.50
CA GLU A 19 7.72 4.45 -1.06
C GLU A 19 8.59 4.43 0.21
N GLY A 20 7.98 4.78 1.34
CA GLY A 20 8.68 4.99 2.60
C GLY A 20 9.32 3.74 3.18
N PHE A 21 8.69 2.56 3.02
CA PHE A 21 9.20 1.31 3.58
C PHE A 21 10.55 0.92 2.94
N ARG A 22 10.61 0.87 1.63
CA ARG A 22 11.84 0.54 0.89
C ARG A 22 12.94 1.54 1.15
N GLU A 23 12.63 2.83 1.01
CA GLU A 23 13.63 3.88 1.15
C GLU A 23 14.12 4.02 2.61
N GLY A 24 13.24 3.80 3.58
CA GLY A 24 13.61 3.75 5.00
C GLY A 24 14.55 2.59 5.33
N LEU A 25 14.23 1.39 4.85
CA LEU A 25 15.08 0.22 5.04
C LEU A 25 16.45 0.38 4.36
N ARG A 26 16.48 0.91 3.15
CA ARG A 26 17.75 1.21 2.46
C ARG A 26 18.63 2.18 3.25
N GLU A 27 18.03 3.18 3.87
CA GLU A 27 18.78 4.12 4.70
C GLU A 27 19.28 3.49 5.99
N ILE A 28 18.44 2.69 6.66
CA ILE A 28 18.84 1.90 7.83
C ILE A 28 20.03 1.00 7.48
N ALA A 29 20.01 0.35 6.33
CA ALA A 29 21.13 -0.46 5.85
C ALA A 29 22.42 0.33 5.72
N LYS A 30 22.38 1.51 5.06
CA LYS A 30 23.54 2.39 4.91
C LYS A 30 24.13 2.81 6.26
N GLN A 31 23.28 3.19 7.22
CA GLN A 31 23.68 3.59 8.57
C GLN A 31 24.34 2.44 9.34
N ASN A 32 24.01 1.18 8.99
CA ASN A 32 24.59 -0.03 9.58
C ASN A 32 25.72 -0.65 8.75
N GLY A 33 26.13 -0.03 7.63
CA GLY A 33 27.20 -0.54 6.77
C GLY A 33 26.81 -1.81 5.99
N LEU A 34 25.51 -2.02 5.74
CA LEU A 34 24.95 -3.16 5.00
C LEU A 34 24.64 -2.77 3.55
N ASP A 35 24.55 -3.78 2.67
CA ASP A 35 24.05 -3.60 1.31
C ASP A 35 22.55 -3.23 1.34
N PRO A 36 22.14 -2.08 0.79
CA PRO A 36 20.77 -1.59 0.90
C PRO A 36 19.73 -2.46 0.19
N ASP A 37 20.07 -3.03 -0.96
CA ASP A 37 19.11 -3.81 -1.74
C ASP A 37 18.91 -5.21 -1.14
N ARG A 38 19.99 -5.80 -0.68
CA ARG A 38 19.95 -7.09 0.05
C ARG A 38 19.17 -6.94 1.36
N PHE A 39 19.47 -5.90 2.14
CA PHE A 39 18.78 -5.67 3.41
C PHE A 39 17.28 -5.45 3.20
N TYR A 40 16.88 -4.65 2.18
CA TYR A 40 15.49 -4.47 1.83
C TYR A 40 14.81 -5.81 1.48
N ALA A 41 15.45 -6.62 0.63
CA ALA A 41 14.90 -7.92 0.24
C ALA A 41 14.73 -8.88 1.44
N ASP A 42 15.69 -8.89 2.37
CA ASP A 42 15.61 -9.68 3.60
C ASP A 42 14.47 -9.18 4.50
N ALA A 43 14.36 -7.88 4.75
CA ALA A 43 13.31 -7.30 5.59
C ALA A 43 11.91 -7.47 4.98
N ASP A 44 11.76 -7.33 3.65
CA ASP A 44 10.49 -7.55 2.94
C ASP A 44 10.03 -9.02 3.00
N ARG A 45 10.96 -9.95 3.02
CA ARG A 45 10.66 -11.35 3.26
C ARG A 45 10.29 -11.60 4.72
N ILE A 46 11.08 -11.09 5.67
CA ILE A 46 10.88 -11.29 7.11
C ILE A 46 9.55 -10.72 7.59
N ILE A 47 9.12 -9.55 7.11
CA ILE A 47 7.84 -8.94 7.52
C ILE A 47 6.64 -9.82 7.15
N ALA A 48 6.74 -10.54 6.03
CA ALA A 48 5.72 -11.50 5.61
C ALA A 48 5.82 -12.82 6.38
N GLU A 49 7.04 -13.36 6.57
CA GLU A 49 7.30 -14.64 7.25
C GLU A 49 6.94 -14.59 8.74
N THR A 50 7.21 -13.48 9.42
CA THR A 50 6.79 -13.27 10.81
C THR A 50 5.29 -13.15 10.96
N GLY A 51 4.59 -12.75 9.91
CA GLY A 51 3.16 -12.43 9.95
C GLY A 51 2.87 -11.00 10.42
N TYR A 52 3.86 -10.14 10.65
CA TYR A 52 3.63 -8.77 11.08
C TYR A 52 2.87 -7.96 10.02
N LEU A 53 3.13 -8.20 8.72
CA LEU A 53 2.38 -7.56 7.63
C LEU A 53 0.87 -7.84 7.69
N THR A 54 0.47 -8.98 8.25
CA THR A 54 -0.93 -9.43 8.34
C THR A 54 -1.46 -9.44 9.77
N GLY A 55 -0.81 -8.73 10.69
CA GLY A 55 -1.27 -8.57 12.07
C GLY A 55 -1.23 -9.84 12.92
N GLN A 56 -0.44 -10.84 12.54
CA GLN A 56 -0.28 -12.11 13.25
C GLN A 56 0.94 -12.12 14.18
N ALA A 57 1.77 -11.08 14.12
CA ALA A 57 2.93 -10.86 14.96
C ALA A 57 3.05 -9.37 15.33
N SER A 58 3.91 -9.08 16.30
CA SER A 58 4.19 -7.70 16.72
C SER A 58 5.34 -7.06 15.93
N GLU A 59 5.46 -5.74 16.01
CA GLU A 59 6.63 -5.00 15.51
C GLU A 59 7.93 -5.50 16.16
N GLY A 60 7.89 -5.82 17.46
CA GLY A 60 9.05 -6.37 18.18
C GLY A 60 9.52 -7.71 17.62
N ASP A 61 8.60 -8.60 17.24
CA ASP A 61 8.93 -9.87 16.61
C ASP A 61 9.60 -9.66 15.25
N PHE A 62 9.08 -8.71 14.46
CA PHE A 62 9.69 -8.32 13.18
C PHE A 62 11.12 -7.80 13.35
N TRP A 63 11.32 -6.80 14.23
CA TRP A 63 12.66 -6.24 14.43
C TRP A 63 13.63 -7.22 15.06
N SER A 64 13.18 -8.13 15.94
CA SER A 64 14.00 -9.21 16.48
C SER A 64 14.50 -10.12 15.35
N ALA A 65 13.60 -10.59 14.49
CA ALA A 65 13.95 -11.45 13.37
C ALA A 65 14.88 -10.76 12.35
N VAL A 66 14.67 -9.46 12.08
CA VAL A 66 15.56 -8.68 11.21
C VAL A 66 16.96 -8.58 11.84
N ARG A 67 17.09 -8.31 13.15
CA ARG A 67 18.39 -8.25 13.84
C ARG A 67 19.11 -9.59 13.82
N ASP A 68 18.40 -10.66 14.11
CA ASP A 68 18.98 -12.01 14.15
C ASP A 68 19.57 -12.40 12.79
N GLN A 69 18.93 -11.99 11.71
CA GLN A 69 19.35 -12.35 10.36
C GLN A 69 20.39 -11.40 9.76
N THR A 70 20.31 -10.11 10.06
CA THR A 70 21.09 -9.09 9.35
C THR A 70 22.14 -8.40 10.23
N GLY A 71 21.99 -8.50 11.56
CA GLY A 71 22.89 -7.86 12.51
C GLY A 71 22.70 -6.35 12.65
N ILE A 72 21.57 -5.76 12.16
CA ILE A 72 21.29 -4.31 12.32
C ILE A 72 21.24 -3.93 13.80
N ARG A 73 21.57 -2.67 14.06
CA ARG A 73 21.52 -2.05 15.38
C ARG A 73 20.52 -0.87 15.37
N GLY A 74 20.06 -0.51 16.55
CA GLY A 74 19.15 0.59 16.78
C GLY A 74 17.93 0.17 17.58
N ALA A 75 17.29 1.11 18.27
CA ALA A 75 16.02 0.87 18.94
C ALA A 75 14.88 0.78 17.89
N ASP A 76 13.88 -0.06 18.17
CA ASP A 76 12.72 -0.24 17.26
C ASP A 76 12.06 1.08 16.91
N SER A 77 11.89 1.97 17.90
CA SER A 77 11.31 3.29 17.70
C SER A 77 12.11 4.19 16.76
N ASP A 78 13.45 4.04 16.71
CA ASP A 78 14.29 4.84 15.82
C ASP A 78 14.23 4.29 14.39
N LEU A 79 14.26 2.96 14.26
CA LEU A 79 14.13 2.26 12.98
C LEU A 79 12.75 2.55 12.35
N ARG A 80 11.67 2.44 13.14
CA ARG A 80 10.32 2.80 12.70
C ARG A 80 10.23 4.25 12.26
N ARG A 81 10.74 5.18 13.07
CA ARG A 81 10.73 6.63 12.75
C ARG A 81 11.45 6.92 11.43
N GLU A 82 12.57 6.21 11.15
CA GLU A 82 13.30 6.35 9.88
C GLU A 82 12.44 5.95 8.68
N ILE A 83 11.63 4.91 8.81
CA ILE A 83 10.70 4.46 7.77
C ILE A 83 9.52 5.43 7.63
N LEU A 84 8.83 5.71 8.74
CA LEU A 84 7.59 6.50 8.72
C LEU A 84 7.78 7.93 8.17
N ARG A 85 8.91 8.58 8.47
CA ARG A 85 9.18 9.94 7.99
C ARG A 85 9.35 10.02 6.47
N ARG A 86 9.47 8.89 5.77
CA ARG A 86 9.65 8.82 4.32
C ARG A 86 8.35 8.60 3.56
N PHE A 87 7.28 8.31 4.24
CA PHE A 87 5.95 8.34 3.65
C PHE A 87 5.46 9.79 3.54
N VAL A 88 5.87 10.45 2.45
CA VAL A 88 5.41 11.81 2.13
C VAL A 88 4.21 11.69 1.21
N LEU A 89 3.05 12.19 1.67
CA LEU A 89 1.81 12.12 0.88
C LEU A 89 1.93 12.91 -0.42
N HIS A 90 1.30 12.40 -1.47
CA HIS A 90 1.19 13.03 -2.77
C HIS A 90 -0.09 13.89 -2.85
N PRO A 91 -0.01 15.22 -2.71
CA PRO A 91 -1.21 16.08 -2.66
C PRO A 91 -2.08 15.96 -3.92
N PHE A 92 -1.45 15.74 -5.08
CA PHE A 92 -2.16 15.52 -6.33
C PHE A 92 -3.07 14.29 -6.27
N MET A 93 -2.55 13.16 -5.74
CA MET A 93 -3.33 11.93 -5.65
C MET A 93 -4.49 12.06 -4.66
N LEU A 94 -4.29 12.75 -3.54
CA LEU A 94 -5.37 13.02 -2.58
C LEU A 94 -6.45 13.90 -3.20
N ALA A 95 -6.08 14.99 -3.88
CA ALA A 95 -7.04 15.83 -4.58
C ALA A 95 -7.82 15.08 -5.67
N TRP A 96 -7.17 14.14 -6.38
CA TRP A 96 -7.84 13.30 -7.35
C TRP A 96 -8.79 12.31 -6.68
N VAL A 97 -8.41 11.71 -5.56
CA VAL A 97 -9.26 10.81 -4.75
C VAL A 97 -10.52 11.55 -4.30
N ASP A 98 -10.38 12.75 -3.73
CA ASP A 98 -11.52 13.58 -3.31
C ASP A 98 -12.45 13.87 -4.49
N HIS A 99 -11.90 14.24 -5.64
CA HIS A 99 -12.69 14.49 -6.83
C HIS A 99 -13.46 13.26 -7.35
N VAL A 100 -12.83 12.08 -7.29
CA VAL A 100 -13.49 10.81 -7.65
C VAL A 100 -14.64 10.51 -6.68
N ARG A 101 -14.42 10.69 -5.38
CA ARG A 101 -15.42 10.50 -4.33
C ARG A 101 -16.58 11.47 -4.47
N ASP A 102 -16.31 12.76 -4.74
CA ASP A 102 -17.32 13.79 -4.97
C ASP A 102 -18.16 13.50 -6.22
N SER A 103 -17.64 12.73 -7.18
CA SER A 103 -18.38 12.25 -8.35
C SER A 103 -19.35 11.10 -8.04
N GLY A 104 -19.44 10.67 -6.77
CA GLY A 104 -20.33 9.61 -6.28
C GLY A 104 -19.77 8.20 -6.42
N ARG A 105 -18.46 8.03 -6.63
CA ARG A 105 -17.82 6.71 -6.61
C ARG A 105 -17.31 6.38 -5.21
N PHE A 106 -17.31 5.11 -4.88
CA PHE A 106 -16.69 4.60 -3.66
C PHE A 106 -15.17 4.54 -3.83
N VAL A 107 -14.42 5.14 -2.92
CA VAL A 107 -12.96 5.14 -2.97
C VAL A 107 -12.37 4.56 -1.69
N ALA A 108 -11.48 3.58 -1.81
CA ALA A 108 -10.85 2.95 -0.67
C ALA A 108 -9.35 2.74 -0.84
N ILE A 109 -8.63 2.71 0.28
CA ILE A 109 -7.25 2.23 0.32
C ILE A 109 -7.27 0.70 0.30
N LEU A 110 -6.40 0.07 -0.51
CA LEU A 110 -6.06 -1.34 -0.44
C LEU A 110 -4.53 -1.47 -0.41
N SER A 111 -3.97 -1.68 0.77
CA SER A 111 -2.52 -1.60 0.95
C SER A 111 -1.95 -2.72 1.80
N ASP A 112 -0.75 -3.19 1.41
CA ASP A 112 0.10 -4.06 2.22
C ASP A 112 0.91 -3.16 3.16
N GLN A 113 0.33 -2.87 4.35
CA GLN A 113 0.95 -2.08 5.41
C GLN A 113 0.72 -2.74 6.77
N THR A 114 1.57 -2.41 7.74
CA THR A 114 1.37 -2.79 9.14
C THR A 114 0.43 -1.79 9.83
N ASN A 115 0.32 -1.84 11.16
CA ASN A 115 -0.33 -0.81 11.97
C ASN A 115 0.33 0.58 11.85
N TRP A 116 1.47 0.68 11.18
CA TRP A 116 2.11 1.97 10.88
C TRP A 116 1.26 2.88 9.99
N LEU A 117 0.35 2.31 9.17
CA LEU A 117 -0.57 3.12 8.40
C LEU A 117 -1.55 3.90 9.30
N ASP A 118 -1.98 3.29 10.41
CA ASP A 118 -2.82 3.98 11.40
C ASP A 118 -2.05 5.12 12.08
N GLU A 119 -0.75 4.92 12.40
CA GLU A 119 0.11 5.97 12.95
C GLU A 119 0.34 7.13 11.96
N ILE A 120 0.37 6.83 10.65
CA ILE A 120 0.43 7.87 9.61
C ILE A 120 -0.89 8.64 9.55
N ASP A 121 -2.02 7.92 9.59
CA ASP A 121 -3.35 8.53 9.60
C ASP A 121 -3.55 9.48 10.80
N GLU A 122 -3.19 9.06 12.01
CA GLU A 122 -3.24 9.91 13.20
C GLU A 122 -2.53 11.27 13.06
N LYS A 123 -1.53 11.34 12.19
CA LYS A 123 -0.74 12.56 11.94
C LYS A 123 -1.20 13.36 10.74
N THR A 124 -1.88 12.74 9.80
CA THR A 124 -2.16 13.32 8.47
C THR A 124 -3.63 13.41 8.11
N ASP A 125 -4.51 12.77 8.91
CA ASP A 125 -5.94 12.63 8.62
C ASP A 125 -6.21 11.98 7.24
N LEU A 126 -5.32 11.06 6.84
CA LEU A 126 -5.36 10.40 5.54
C LEU A 126 -6.69 9.69 5.28
N TYR A 127 -7.23 9.00 6.29
CA TYR A 127 -8.42 8.18 6.13
C TYR A 127 -9.68 9.00 5.85
N SER A 128 -9.70 10.30 6.20
CA SER A 128 -10.83 11.20 5.91
C SER A 128 -11.13 11.36 4.42
N HIS A 129 -10.15 11.12 3.55
CA HIS A 129 -10.29 11.15 2.09
C HIS A 129 -10.99 9.90 1.52
N PHE A 130 -11.17 8.82 2.29
CA PHE A 130 -11.61 7.51 1.81
C PHE A 130 -12.90 7.04 2.48
N ASP A 131 -13.66 6.21 1.77
CA ASP A 131 -14.88 5.58 2.29
C ASP A 131 -14.57 4.30 3.08
N ALA A 132 -13.41 3.66 2.82
CA ALA A 132 -12.92 2.50 3.57
C ALA A 132 -11.39 2.35 3.44
N VAL A 133 -10.82 1.57 4.37
CA VAL A 133 -9.39 1.20 4.37
C VAL A 133 -9.25 -0.31 4.54
N PHE A 134 -8.65 -0.95 3.55
CA PHE A 134 -8.28 -2.36 3.57
C PHE A 134 -6.77 -2.46 3.77
N ASN A 135 -6.33 -2.42 5.02
CA ASN A 135 -4.94 -2.61 5.40
C ASN A 135 -4.68 -4.10 5.67
N SER A 136 -3.65 -4.69 5.05
CA SER A 136 -3.29 -6.10 5.22
C SER A 136 -3.17 -6.52 6.70
N PHE A 137 -2.74 -5.61 7.57
CA PHE A 137 -2.64 -5.83 9.01
C PHE A 137 -3.99 -6.14 9.64
N HIS A 138 -5.05 -5.41 9.26
CA HIS A 138 -6.38 -5.56 9.83
C HIS A 138 -7.25 -6.61 9.12
N VAL A 139 -7.05 -6.79 7.79
CA VAL A 139 -7.80 -7.82 7.03
C VAL A 139 -7.12 -9.19 7.08
N HIS A 140 -5.95 -9.28 7.72
CA HIS A 140 -5.15 -10.51 7.92
C HIS A 140 -4.79 -11.23 6.61
N LYS A 141 -4.72 -10.48 5.51
CA LYS A 141 -4.40 -10.99 4.19
C LYS A 141 -3.67 -9.92 3.36
N SER A 142 -2.58 -10.30 2.69
CA SER A 142 -1.82 -9.39 1.84
C SER A 142 -2.15 -9.53 0.36
N LYS A 143 -1.77 -8.54 -0.45
CA LYS A 143 -1.89 -8.55 -1.92
C LYS A 143 -1.07 -9.66 -2.59
N ARG A 144 -0.23 -10.37 -1.83
CA ARG A 144 0.46 -11.60 -2.29
C ARG A 144 -0.51 -12.77 -2.47
N ASP A 145 -1.63 -12.78 -1.74
CA ASP A 145 -2.75 -13.72 -1.91
C ASP A 145 -3.78 -13.13 -2.89
N ALA A 146 -3.88 -13.71 -4.08
CA ALA A 146 -4.81 -13.24 -5.12
C ALA A 146 -6.29 -13.29 -4.70
N SER A 147 -6.65 -14.10 -3.68
CA SER A 147 -8.03 -14.15 -3.19
C SER A 147 -8.46 -12.87 -2.48
N LEU A 148 -7.51 -12.06 -1.94
CA LEU A 148 -7.80 -10.78 -1.31
C LEU A 148 -8.66 -9.87 -2.20
N PHE A 149 -8.33 -9.79 -3.49
CA PHE A 149 -9.04 -8.90 -4.42
C PHE A 149 -10.52 -9.28 -4.59
N ARG A 150 -10.83 -10.59 -4.60
CA ARG A 150 -12.22 -11.07 -4.65
C ARG A 150 -12.93 -10.88 -3.30
N ASP A 151 -12.23 -11.09 -2.20
CA ASP A 151 -12.78 -10.90 -0.86
C ASP A 151 -13.18 -9.44 -0.65
N VAL A 152 -12.33 -8.48 -1.08
CA VAL A 152 -12.63 -7.03 -1.02
C VAL A 152 -13.82 -6.69 -1.92
N CYS A 153 -13.87 -7.17 -3.17
CA CYS A 153 -15.04 -6.95 -4.03
C CYS A 153 -16.32 -7.51 -3.41
N SER A 154 -16.25 -8.71 -2.82
CA SER A 154 -17.40 -9.35 -2.17
C SER A 154 -17.87 -8.59 -0.94
N SER A 155 -16.96 -8.08 -0.11
CA SER A 155 -17.30 -7.28 1.08
C SER A 155 -17.97 -5.96 0.72
N LEU A 156 -17.62 -5.40 -0.45
CA LEU A 156 -18.21 -4.17 -0.99
C LEU A 156 -19.48 -4.42 -1.83
N GLY A 157 -19.85 -5.68 -2.04
CA GLY A 157 -21.04 -6.05 -2.82
C GLY A 157 -20.93 -5.71 -4.31
N GLU A 158 -19.70 -5.61 -4.86
CA GLU A 158 -19.48 -5.15 -6.23
C GLU A 158 -18.80 -6.23 -7.10
N ALA A 159 -19.16 -6.25 -8.38
CA ALA A 159 -18.54 -7.14 -9.35
C ALA A 159 -17.09 -6.69 -9.63
N PRO A 160 -16.10 -7.60 -9.70
CA PRO A 160 -14.70 -7.24 -9.96
C PRO A 160 -14.50 -6.36 -11.19
N ALA A 161 -15.27 -6.57 -12.25
CA ALA A 161 -15.18 -5.79 -13.49
C ALA A 161 -15.61 -4.31 -13.34
N CYS A 162 -16.30 -3.95 -12.24
CA CYS A 162 -16.70 -2.58 -11.88
C CYS A 162 -15.72 -1.91 -10.90
N VAL A 163 -14.64 -2.58 -10.53
CA VAL A 163 -13.61 -2.09 -9.60
C VAL A 163 -12.33 -1.76 -10.36
N LEU A 164 -11.80 -0.56 -10.16
CA LEU A 164 -10.48 -0.16 -10.63
C LEU A 164 -9.48 -0.25 -9.46
N PHE A 165 -8.38 -0.95 -9.66
CA PHE A 165 -7.26 -1.00 -8.71
C PHE A 165 -6.03 -0.29 -9.29
N ILE A 166 -5.43 0.60 -8.49
CA ILE A 166 -4.27 1.42 -8.84
C ILE A 166 -3.13 1.06 -7.87
N ASP A 167 -1.99 0.62 -8.39
CA ASP A 167 -0.84 0.14 -7.61
C ASP A 167 0.44 0.32 -8.44
N ASP A 168 1.59 0.56 -7.82
CA ASP A 168 2.89 0.71 -8.49
C ASP A 168 3.60 -0.64 -8.71
N ASN A 169 3.13 -1.70 -8.05
CA ASN A 169 3.72 -3.03 -8.13
C ASN A 169 3.06 -3.89 -9.22
N ARG A 170 3.83 -4.23 -10.24
CA ARG A 170 3.38 -5.07 -11.37
C ARG A 170 2.76 -6.39 -10.90
N GLN A 171 3.31 -7.05 -9.89
CA GLN A 171 2.80 -8.33 -9.43
C GLN A 171 1.42 -8.21 -8.77
N HIS A 172 1.15 -7.10 -8.06
CA HIS A 172 -0.17 -6.82 -7.49
C HIS A 172 -1.19 -6.55 -8.60
N ILE A 173 -0.81 -5.77 -9.61
CA ILE A 173 -1.61 -5.50 -10.81
C ILE A 173 -1.98 -6.80 -11.54
N ASP A 174 -1.02 -7.69 -11.75
CA ASP A 174 -1.26 -8.96 -12.45
C ASP A 174 -2.22 -9.87 -11.66
N ARG A 175 -2.08 -9.94 -10.33
CA ARG A 175 -3.00 -10.71 -9.46
C ARG A 175 -4.42 -10.12 -9.45
N ALA A 176 -4.55 -8.80 -9.33
CA ALA A 176 -5.83 -8.10 -9.36
C ALA A 176 -6.54 -8.29 -10.71
N SER A 177 -5.80 -8.16 -11.81
CA SER A 177 -6.31 -8.41 -13.16
C SER A 177 -6.76 -9.86 -13.32
N GLY A 178 -6.00 -10.83 -12.80
CA GLY A 178 -6.38 -12.25 -12.77
C GLY A 178 -7.63 -12.53 -11.92
N ALA A 179 -7.93 -11.69 -10.92
CA ALA A 179 -9.15 -11.73 -10.14
C ALA A 179 -10.37 -11.08 -10.85
N GLY A 180 -10.14 -10.39 -11.98
CA GLY A 180 -11.17 -9.78 -12.81
C GLY A 180 -11.35 -8.27 -12.62
N LEU A 181 -10.51 -7.61 -11.81
CA LEU A 181 -10.53 -6.16 -11.63
C LEU A 181 -10.01 -5.45 -12.89
N LYS A 182 -10.44 -4.21 -13.07
CA LYS A 182 -9.71 -3.26 -13.92
C LYS A 182 -8.49 -2.79 -13.16
N THR A 183 -7.37 -2.61 -13.84
CA THR A 183 -6.11 -2.28 -13.17
C THR A 183 -5.37 -1.17 -13.88
N PHE A 184 -4.64 -0.37 -13.10
CA PHE A 184 -3.71 0.62 -13.61
C PHE A 184 -2.39 0.52 -12.86
N LEU A 185 -1.29 0.27 -13.59
CA LEU A 185 0.05 0.34 -13.04
C LEU A 185 0.47 1.80 -12.93
N TYR A 186 0.54 2.32 -11.72
CA TYR A 186 1.02 3.66 -11.46
C TYR A 186 2.54 3.73 -11.65
N THR A 187 3.01 4.70 -12.40
CA THR A 187 4.44 4.91 -12.64
C THR A 187 4.88 6.32 -12.28
N ASN A 188 4.04 7.30 -12.52
CA ASN A 188 4.22 8.70 -12.18
C ASN A 188 2.93 9.49 -12.44
N GLN A 189 2.88 10.71 -11.94
CA GLN A 189 1.74 11.60 -12.06
C GLN A 189 1.38 11.90 -13.53
N GLU A 190 2.34 12.21 -14.38
CA GLU A 190 2.09 12.59 -15.79
C GLU A 190 1.38 11.45 -16.57
N ASP A 191 1.86 10.21 -16.42
CA ASP A 191 1.25 9.06 -17.06
C ASP A 191 -0.17 8.78 -16.52
N PHE A 192 -0.35 8.94 -15.22
CA PHE A 192 -1.64 8.80 -14.55
C PHE A 192 -2.65 9.84 -15.04
N GLU A 193 -2.28 11.14 -15.07
CA GLU A 193 -3.15 12.22 -15.58
C GLU A 193 -3.60 11.97 -17.02
N ARG A 194 -2.66 11.53 -17.84
CA ARG A 194 -2.92 11.29 -19.27
C ARG A 194 -3.88 10.13 -19.51
N LYS A 195 -3.78 9.04 -18.73
CA LYS A 195 -4.46 7.76 -19.02
C LYS A 195 -5.71 7.52 -18.18
N ILE A 196 -5.70 7.93 -16.90
CA ILE A 196 -6.73 7.54 -15.94
C ILE A 196 -7.46 8.73 -15.35
N ALA A 197 -6.78 9.79 -14.95
CA ALA A 197 -7.38 10.86 -14.16
C ALA A 197 -8.67 11.44 -14.80
N ARG A 198 -8.70 11.50 -16.13
CA ARG A 198 -9.86 12.00 -16.90
C ARG A 198 -10.86 10.94 -17.33
N SER A 199 -10.52 9.66 -17.20
CA SER A 199 -11.38 8.56 -17.69
C SER A 199 -12.29 7.98 -16.62
N VAL A 200 -11.94 8.18 -15.35
CA VAL A 200 -12.70 7.70 -14.19
C VAL A 200 -13.74 8.74 -13.76
N VAL A 201 -13.49 10.01 -13.99
CA VAL A 201 -14.44 11.09 -13.70
C VAL A 201 -15.08 11.57 -15.02
N PRO A 202 -16.40 11.64 -15.14
CA PRO A 202 -17.08 12.10 -16.33
C PRO A 202 -16.85 13.58 -16.64
#